data_77b5438f9e5efe69a67875167d0f9aee
#
_entry.id   77b5438f9e5efe69a67875167d0f9aee
#
_cell.length_a   1.000
_cell.length_b   1.000
_cell.length_c   1.000
_cell.angle_alpha   90.00
_cell.angle_beta   90.00
_cell.angle_gamma   90.00
#
_symmetry.space_group_name_H-M   'P 1'
#
loop_
_entity.id
_entity.type
_entity.pdbx_description
1 polymer ?
#
loop_
_entity_poly.entity_id
_entity_poly.type
_entity_poly.pdbx_seq_one_letter_code
_entity_poly.pdbx_strand_id
1 'polypeptide(L)'
;MEQKPRARYDEFAEQFTCVLHEHWSDILQVINRQSPRIATLLRVADPSGLQRSNGIWRIQVVTKRVAQREKLQQPRDNEVVAQAIRTWARAAAQLNLPRVKVDFEL
;
A
#
# COMPACT_ATOMS: atom_id res chain seq x y z
N MET A 1 -6.66 21.58 24.06
CA MET A 1 -6.82 21.30 23.51
C MET A 1 -7.00 20.35 22.97
N GLU A 2 -7.06 19.94 22.71
CA GLU A 2 -7.31 19.20 22.15
C GLU A 2 -6.83 18.45 21.49
N GLN A 3 -6.53 17.46 21.88
CA GLN A 3 -6.10 16.77 21.16
C GLN A 3 -6.76 16.05 20.41
N LYS A 4 -6.33 15.72 19.84
CA LYS A 4 -7.08 15.42 18.81
C LYS A 4 -6.94 14.05 18.33
N PRO A 5 -8.01 13.22 18.18
CA PRO A 5 -7.92 11.90 17.55
C PRO A 5 -7.26 11.98 16.18
N ARG A 6 -7.43 13.11 15.55
CA ARG A 6 -6.87 13.35 14.25
C ARG A 6 -5.33 13.34 14.24
N ALA A 7 -4.73 13.90 15.30
CA ALA A 7 -3.29 13.95 15.40
C ALA A 7 -2.69 12.54 15.53
N ARG A 8 -3.31 11.69 16.35
CA ARG A 8 -2.86 10.31 16.49
C ARG A 8 -2.95 9.55 15.18
N TYR A 9 -4.00 9.82 14.46
CA TYR A 9 -4.22 9.18 13.18
C TYR A 9 -3.15 9.57 12.17
N ASP A 10 -2.79 10.84 12.14
CA ASP A 10 -1.75 11.33 11.24
C ASP A 10 -0.40 10.72 11.60
N GLU A 11 -0.09 10.58 12.88
CA GLU A 11 1.13 9.92 13.32
C GLU A 11 1.17 8.47 12.84
N PHE A 12 0.06 7.77 12.99
CA PHE A 12 -0.03 6.39 12.56
C PHE A 12 0.18 6.29 11.04
N ALA A 13 -0.41 7.20 10.27
CA ALA A 13 -0.28 7.19 8.83
C ALA A 13 1.17 7.39 8.41
N GLU A 14 1.88 8.31 9.07
CA GLU A 14 3.29 8.54 8.78
C GLU A 14 4.14 7.32 9.12
N GLN A 15 3.92 6.74 10.29
CA GLN A 15 4.67 5.56 10.72
C GLN A 15 4.42 4.39 9.78
N PHE A 16 3.17 4.20 9.40
CA PHE A 16 2.82 3.11 8.50
C PHE A 16 3.47 3.30 7.13
N THR A 17 3.50 4.52 6.63
CA THR A 17 4.14 4.83 5.36
C THR A 17 5.63 4.54 5.41
N CYS A 18 6.30 4.91 6.49
CA CYS A 18 7.71 4.62 6.68
C CYS A 18 7.96 3.11 6.70
N VAL A 19 7.15 2.38 7.43
CA VAL A 19 7.28 0.93 7.52
C VAL A 19 7.07 0.29 6.15
N LEU A 20 6.06 0.74 5.40
CA LEU A 20 5.84 0.25 4.06
C LEU A 20 7.05 0.49 3.17
N HIS A 21 7.62 1.68 3.26
CA HIS A 21 8.77 2.03 2.44
C HIS A 21 9.97 1.17 2.77
N GLU A 22 10.24 0.97 4.07
CA GLU A 22 11.37 0.16 4.51
C GLU A 22 11.23 -1.30 4.09
N HIS A 23 10.02 -1.82 4.09
CA HIS A 23 9.77 -3.24 3.82
C HIS A 23 9.13 -3.48 2.45
N TRP A 24 9.24 -2.48 1.57
CA TRP A 24 8.63 -2.60 0.25
C TRP A 24 9.16 -3.80 -0.53
N SER A 25 10.46 -4.07 -0.43
CA SER A 25 11.04 -5.22 -1.11
C SER A 25 10.49 -6.55 -0.58
N ASP A 26 10.20 -6.63 0.71
CA ASP A 26 9.60 -7.83 1.29
C ASP A 26 8.18 -8.04 0.75
N ILE A 27 7.43 -6.96 0.63
CA ILE A 27 6.08 -7.01 0.07
C ILE A 27 6.14 -7.46 -1.39
N LEU A 28 7.12 -6.95 -2.14
CA LEU A 28 7.30 -7.34 -3.52
C LEU A 28 7.61 -8.83 -3.65
N GLN A 29 8.36 -9.40 -2.71
CA GLN A 29 8.63 -10.83 -2.73
C GLN A 29 7.35 -11.64 -2.53
N VAL A 30 6.47 -11.19 -1.64
CA VAL A 30 5.19 -11.84 -1.43
C VAL A 30 4.36 -11.78 -2.72
N ILE A 31 4.32 -10.62 -3.36
CA ILE A 31 3.60 -10.44 -4.60
C ILE A 31 4.19 -11.31 -5.71
N ASN A 32 5.52 -11.40 -5.75
CA ASN A 32 6.20 -12.18 -6.77
C ASN A 32 5.82 -13.66 -6.74
N ARG A 33 5.51 -14.18 -5.57
CA ARG A 33 5.07 -15.58 -5.45
C ARG A 33 3.72 -15.80 -6.11
N GLN A 34 2.86 -14.79 -6.09
CA GLN A 34 1.53 -14.88 -6.66
C GLN A 34 1.49 -14.42 -8.11
N SER A 35 2.20 -13.34 -8.41
CA SER A 35 2.21 -12.76 -9.75
C SER A 35 3.52 -12.05 -10.01
N PRO A 36 4.48 -12.75 -10.66
CA PRO A 36 5.75 -12.11 -11.01
C PRO A 36 5.57 -10.89 -11.91
N ARG A 37 4.54 -10.87 -12.74
CA ARG A 37 4.25 -9.75 -13.61
C ARG A 37 3.95 -8.48 -12.82
N ILE A 38 3.11 -8.61 -11.79
CA ILE A 38 2.76 -7.47 -10.95
C ILE A 38 3.97 -7.00 -10.17
N ALA A 39 4.75 -7.92 -9.62
CA ALA A 39 5.95 -7.57 -8.86
C ALA A 39 6.93 -6.78 -9.74
N THR A 40 7.08 -7.18 -11.01
CA THR A 40 7.95 -6.46 -11.94
C THR A 40 7.47 -5.04 -12.15
N LEU A 41 6.15 -4.84 -12.29
CA LEU A 41 5.59 -3.50 -12.45
C LEU A 41 5.81 -2.64 -11.22
N LEU A 42 5.81 -3.24 -10.04
CA LEU A 42 5.96 -2.50 -8.79
C LEU A 42 7.40 -2.18 -8.41
N ARG A 43 8.38 -2.79 -9.07
CA ARG A 43 9.79 -2.55 -8.75
C ARG A 43 10.20 -1.09 -8.90
N VAL A 44 9.55 -0.38 -9.83
CA VAL A 44 9.84 1.03 -10.06
C VAL A 44 8.77 1.94 -9.49
N ALA A 45 7.99 1.43 -8.56
CA ALA A 45 6.94 2.20 -7.88
C ALA A 45 7.30 2.33 -6.41
N ASP A 46 6.86 3.42 -5.79
CA ASP A 46 7.16 3.69 -4.38
C ASP A 46 5.88 3.99 -3.60
N PRO A 47 5.72 3.40 -2.41
CA PRO A 47 4.61 3.77 -1.54
C PRO A 47 4.84 5.19 -1.01
N SER A 48 3.86 6.06 -1.18
CA SER A 48 4.02 7.47 -0.86
C SER A 48 3.17 7.95 0.30
N GLY A 49 2.12 7.22 0.67
CA GLY A 49 1.30 7.69 1.76
C GLY A 49 0.11 6.81 2.04
N LEU A 50 -0.56 7.13 3.13
CA LEU A 50 -1.77 6.46 3.55
C LEU A 50 -2.83 7.52 3.81
N GLN A 51 -4.01 7.34 3.23
CA GLN A 51 -5.14 8.19 3.49
C GLN A 51 -6.32 7.35 3.94
N ARG A 52 -7.16 7.92 4.77
CA ARG A 52 -8.37 7.27 5.21
C ARG A 52 -9.57 8.02 4.66
N SER A 53 -10.49 7.29 4.06
CA SER A 53 -11.69 7.87 3.51
C SER A 53 -12.83 6.88 3.67
N ASN A 54 -13.87 7.29 4.38
CA ASN A 54 -15.09 6.47 4.58
C ASN A 54 -14.78 5.06 5.12
N GLY A 55 -13.84 4.98 6.07
CA GLY A 55 -13.46 3.70 6.66
C GLY A 55 -12.58 2.83 5.80
N ILE A 56 -12.15 3.34 4.65
CA ILE A 56 -11.25 2.62 3.75
C ILE A 56 -9.86 3.24 3.86
N TRP A 57 -8.86 2.40 4.01
CA TRP A 57 -7.47 2.83 4.05
C TRP A 57 -6.93 2.80 2.62
N ARG A 58 -6.60 3.98 2.09
CA ARG A 58 -6.07 4.10 0.73
C ARG A 58 -4.57 4.28 0.80
N ILE A 59 -3.87 3.31 0.26
CA ILE A 59 -2.42 3.35 0.19
C ILE A 59 -2.06 3.91 -1.17
N GLN A 60 -1.28 4.99 -1.17
CA GLN A 60 -0.89 5.66 -2.40
C GLN A 60 0.47 5.14 -2.84
N VAL A 61 0.56 4.74 -4.09
CA VAL A 61 1.79 4.23 -4.68
C VAL A 61 2.06 5.03 -5.94
N VAL A 62 3.23 5.66 -6.00
CA VAL A 62 3.62 6.47 -7.14
C VAL A 62 4.29 5.59 -8.17
N THR A 63 3.79 5.62 -9.39
CA THR A 63 4.35 4.91 -10.53
C THR A 63 5.05 5.91 -11.43
N LYS A 64 5.87 5.40 -12.34
CA LYS A 64 6.65 6.27 -13.23
C LYS A 64 6.11 6.37 -14.64
N ARG A 65 5.22 5.45 -15.03
CA ARG A 65 4.68 5.43 -16.39
C ARG A 65 3.17 5.24 -16.38
N VAL A 66 2.51 5.88 -17.34
CA VAL A 66 1.06 5.78 -17.47
C VAL A 66 0.62 4.34 -17.71
N ALA A 67 1.30 3.63 -18.59
CA ALA A 67 0.95 2.25 -18.89
C ALA A 67 1.07 1.35 -17.66
N GLN A 68 2.10 1.57 -16.86
CA GLN A 68 2.29 0.84 -15.61
C GLN A 68 1.14 1.10 -14.65
N ARG A 69 0.78 2.36 -14.48
CA ARG A 69 -0.31 2.74 -13.60
C ARG A 69 -1.62 2.12 -14.04
N GLU A 70 -1.91 2.17 -15.35
CA GLU A 70 -3.16 1.63 -15.88
C GLU A 70 -3.28 0.14 -15.64
N LYS A 71 -2.20 -0.59 -15.82
CA LYS A 71 -2.21 -2.03 -15.56
C LYS A 71 -2.44 -2.34 -14.09
N LEU A 72 -1.77 -1.62 -13.22
CA LEU A 72 -1.88 -1.85 -11.77
C LEU A 72 -3.22 -1.43 -11.22
N GLN A 73 -3.93 -0.52 -11.88
CA GLN A 73 -5.26 -0.10 -11.46
C GLN A 73 -6.36 -1.07 -11.84
N GLN A 74 -6.06 -2.08 -12.66
CA GLN A 74 -7.06 -3.09 -12.96
C GLN A 74 -7.54 -3.74 -11.66
N PRO A 75 -8.85 -3.97 -11.49
CA PRO A 75 -9.36 -4.46 -10.20
C PRO A 75 -8.67 -5.73 -9.71
N ARG A 76 -8.39 -6.66 -10.60
CA ARG A 76 -7.75 -7.92 -10.23
C ARG A 76 -6.32 -7.67 -9.71
N ASP A 77 -5.55 -6.88 -10.42
CA ASP A 77 -4.17 -6.61 -10.05
C ASP A 77 -4.10 -5.77 -8.78
N ASN A 78 -5.00 -4.79 -8.68
CA ASN A 78 -5.09 -3.96 -7.48
C ASN A 78 -5.39 -4.81 -6.25
N GLU A 79 -6.28 -5.77 -6.38
CA GLU A 79 -6.67 -6.65 -5.27
C GLU A 79 -5.48 -7.52 -4.83
N VAL A 80 -4.69 -8.01 -5.76
CA VAL A 80 -3.49 -8.80 -5.43
C VAL A 80 -2.53 -7.97 -4.57
N VAL A 81 -2.32 -6.72 -4.95
CA VAL A 81 -1.42 -5.83 -4.21
C VAL A 81 -1.99 -5.53 -2.83
N ALA A 82 -3.28 -5.19 -2.75
CA ALA A 82 -3.93 -4.90 -1.48
C ALA A 82 -3.88 -6.10 -0.53
N GLN A 83 -4.15 -7.30 -1.05
CA GLN A 83 -4.10 -8.53 -0.26
C GLN A 83 -2.69 -8.77 0.27
N ALA A 84 -1.68 -8.58 -0.56
CA ALA A 84 -0.31 -8.79 -0.16
C ALA A 84 0.10 -7.84 0.96
N ILE A 85 -0.31 -6.57 0.87
CA ILE A 85 -0.02 -5.59 1.90
C ILE A 85 -0.72 -5.97 3.20
N ARG A 86 -1.97 -6.37 3.15
CA ARG A 86 -2.70 -6.78 4.33
C ARG A 86 -2.07 -8.00 4.99
N THR A 87 -1.69 -8.98 4.18
CA THR A 87 -1.06 -10.20 4.68
C THR A 87 0.28 -9.87 5.34
N TRP A 88 1.07 -9.04 4.68
CA TRP A 88 2.34 -8.61 5.24
C TRP A 88 2.15 -7.85 6.54
N ALA A 89 1.20 -6.93 6.58
CA ALA A 89 0.96 -6.11 7.77
C ALA A 89 0.58 -6.98 8.96
N ARG A 90 -0.24 -7.99 8.74
CA ARG A 90 -0.64 -8.90 9.82
C ARG A 90 0.55 -9.72 10.30
N ALA A 91 1.33 -10.26 9.39
CA ALA A 91 2.40 -11.18 9.75
C ALA A 91 3.62 -10.46 10.33
N ALA A 92 4.01 -9.34 9.72
CA ALA A 92 5.26 -8.67 10.10
C ALA A 92 5.07 -7.55 11.11
N ALA A 93 3.97 -6.81 11.00
CA ALA A 93 3.72 -5.65 11.85
C ALA A 93 2.58 -5.89 12.85
N GLN A 94 1.95 -7.04 12.81
CA GLN A 94 0.84 -7.41 13.69
C GLN A 94 -0.31 -6.40 13.61
N LEU A 95 -0.52 -5.85 12.43
CA LEU A 95 -1.58 -4.88 12.19
C LEU A 95 -2.70 -5.51 11.38
N ASN A 96 -3.91 -5.41 11.90
CA ASN A 96 -5.11 -5.82 11.19
C ASN A 96 -5.67 -4.61 10.47
N LEU A 97 -5.36 -4.50 9.19
CA LEU A 97 -5.89 -3.41 8.40
C LEU A 97 -7.33 -3.71 8.02
N PRO A 98 -8.23 -2.74 8.14
CA PRO A 98 -9.64 -2.97 7.78
C PRO A 98 -9.76 -3.16 6.27
N ARG A 99 -10.38 -2.25 5.59
CA ARG A 99 -10.45 -2.31 4.14
C ARG A 99 -9.28 -1.51 3.57
N VAL A 100 -8.56 -2.14 2.65
CA VAL A 100 -7.40 -1.52 2.02
C VAL A 100 -7.64 -1.44 0.53
N LYS A 101 -7.40 -0.26 -0.03
CA LYS A 101 -7.34 -0.05 -1.46
C LYS A 101 -6.01 0.59 -1.79
N VAL A 102 -5.50 0.28 -2.97
CA VAL A 102 -4.23 0.86 -3.41
C VAL A 102 -4.52 1.78 -4.59
N ASP A 103 -4.13 3.04 -4.45
CA ASP A 103 -4.28 4.03 -5.52
C ASP A 103 -2.93 4.25 -6.16
N PHE A 104 -2.86 4.03 -7.47
CA PHE A 104 -1.63 4.22 -8.23
C PHE A 104 -1.65 5.57 -8.91
N GLU A 105 -0.59 6.34 -8.69
CA GLU A 105 -0.45 7.70 -9.20
C GLU A 105 0.83 7.84 -10.01
N LEU A 106 0.89 8.91 -10.79
CA LEU A 106 2.12 9.24 -11.50
C LEU A 106 2.98 10.22 -10.73
#